data_b64e6a671eb83d245e9ea43d632adccf
#
_entry.id   b64e6a671eb83d245e9ea43d632adccf
#
_cell.length_a   1.000
_cell.length_b   1.000
_cell.length_c   1.000
_cell.angle_alpha   90.00
_cell.angle_beta   90.00
_cell.angle_gamma   90.00
#
_symmetry.space_group_name_H-M   'P 1'
#
loop_
_entity.id
_entity.type
_entity.pdbx_description
1 polymer ?
#
loop_
_entity_poly.entity_id
_entity_poly.type
_entity_poly.pdbx_seq_one_letter_code
_entity_poly.pdbx_strand_id
1 'polypeptide(L)'
;MESLIELDDINWEEYEQSTHNSRKIKEKSHYSEEVRKYFEGSLIARGSHLPWDTHGLFVGLRPSEVSVWAGINGHGKSLLLGQCVLSLIQQGQKCLIASFEMRPEITLARMARQSTGMRIPTPLSLDIFDKWKKDHLYLLDHHGMIDAEQMLAVCRYASAELGVQHIVIDSLMKCVKGEDDFNGQKDFVNALCSIAQDTGMHIHLVHHMRKGSDEKHLPGKFDLKGSGSISDQVDNVFIVWRNKGKAVERQETGATDETVADAFLICEKQRNGEWEGRMPLWFEGDSQQYVGEMHGRIQLYLQ
;
A
#
# COMPACT_ATOMS: atom_id res chain seq x y z
N MET A 1 -6.59 23.63 -1.00
CA MET A 1 -7.59 22.94 -1.83
C MET A 1 -6.89 22.38 -3.06
N GLU A 2 -5.95 21.42 -2.93
CA GLU A 2 -5.16 20.93 -4.08
C GLU A 2 -4.62 19.52 -3.88
N SER A 3 -5.37 18.65 -3.19
CA SER A 3 -4.96 17.26 -3.02
C SER A 3 -5.80 16.27 -3.84
N LEU A 4 -6.78 16.76 -4.59
CA LEU A 4 -7.60 15.96 -5.50
C LEU A 4 -7.04 16.07 -6.91
N ILE A 5 -6.82 14.93 -7.56
CA ILE A 5 -6.46 14.83 -8.96
C ILE A 5 -7.68 14.31 -9.69
N GLU A 6 -8.23 15.10 -10.60
CA GLU A 6 -9.27 14.67 -11.53
C GLU A 6 -8.62 14.14 -12.81
N LEU A 7 -9.21 13.14 -13.42
CA LEU A 7 -8.66 12.55 -14.66
C LEU A 7 -8.59 13.56 -15.80
N ASP A 8 -9.52 14.53 -15.83
CA ASP A 8 -9.59 15.57 -16.86
C ASP A 8 -8.45 16.60 -16.75
N ASP A 9 -7.75 16.67 -15.61
CA ASP A 9 -6.59 17.57 -15.41
C ASP A 9 -5.29 17.01 -16.01
N ILE A 10 -5.31 15.77 -16.45
CA ILE A 10 -4.12 15.07 -16.96
C ILE A 10 -4.10 15.09 -18.49
N ASN A 11 -3.02 15.59 -19.07
CA ASN A 11 -2.74 15.47 -20.49
C ASN A 11 -2.24 14.05 -20.82
N TRP A 12 -3.17 13.14 -21.11
CA TRP A 12 -2.90 11.72 -21.30
C TRP A 12 -1.91 11.44 -22.42
N GLU A 13 -2.00 12.16 -23.55
CA GLU A 13 -1.14 11.95 -24.73
C GLU A 13 0.35 12.13 -24.41
N GLU A 14 0.68 13.05 -23.50
CA GLU A 14 2.05 13.30 -23.08
C GLU A 14 2.62 12.15 -22.26
N TYR A 15 1.79 11.54 -21.41
CA TYR A 15 2.22 10.47 -20.50
C TYR A 15 2.06 9.06 -21.08
N GLU A 16 1.25 8.86 -22.13
CA GLU A 16 1.17 7.60 -22.85
C GLU A 16 2.43 7.28 -23.63
N GLN A 17 3.08 8.30 -24.22
CA GLN A 17 4.24 8.13 -25.10
C GLN A 17 5.60 8.06 -24.38
N SER A 18 5.67 8.30 -23.08
CA SER A 18 6.94 8.42 -22.34
C SER A 18 7.64 7.10 -22.02
N THR A 19 7.21 6.00 -22.64
CA THR A 19 7.84 4.69 -22.49
C THR A 19 9.04 4.58 -23.42
N HIS A 20 10.28 4.71 -22.99
CA HIS A 20 11.46 4.00 -23.55
C HIS A 20 12.81 4.70 -23.44
N ASN A 21 13.11 5.39 -22.34
CA ASN A 21 14.48 5.94 -22.22
C ASN A 21 15.46 5.12 -21.38
N SER A 22 15.02 4.04 -20.72
CA SER A 22 15.84 3.32 -19.73
C SER A 22 16.65 2.13 -20.25
N ARG A 23 16.45 1.71 -21.50
CA ARG A 23 17.16 0.54 -22.03
C ARG A 23 18.55 0.91 -22.58
N LYS A 24 19.43 1.37 -21.71
CA LYS A 24 20.83 1.62 -22.08
C LYS A 24 21.72 0.54 -21.45
N ILE A 25 22.56 -0.09 -22.27
CA ILE A 25 23.66 -0.92 -21.77
C ILE A 25 24.69 0.04 -21.17
N LYS A 26 24.99 -0.10 -19.88
CA LYS A 26 25.91 0.75 -19.15
C LYS A 26 27.06 -0.08 -18.61
N GLU A 27 28.25 0.52 -18.56
CA GLU A 27 29.39 -0.11 -17.92
C GLU A 27 29.21 -0.18 -16.40
N LYS A 28 29.78 -1.19 -15.74
CA LYS A 28 29.69 -1.39 -14.29
C LYS A 28 30.11 -0.18 -13.45
N SER A 29 31.09 0.58 -13.95
CA SER A 29 31.58 1.81 -13.33
C SER A 29 30.48 2.87 -13.12
N HIS A 30 29.44 2.85 -13.96
CA HIS A 30 28.28 3.74 -13.86
C HIS A 30 27.51 3.57 -12.54
N TYR A 31 27.55 2.37 -11.96
CA TYR A 31 26.79 2.03 -10.74
C TYR A 31 27.66 2.03 -9.47
N SER A 32 28.92 2.44 -9.56
CA SER A 32 29.86 2.31 -8.44
C SER A 32 29.46 3.16 -7.22
N GLU A 33 28.86 4.32 -7.46
CA GLU A 33 28.41 5.22 -6.37
C GLU A 33 27.10 4.70 -5.72
N GLU A 34 26.15 4.22 -6.52
CA GLU A 34 24.92 3.61 -6.04
C GLU A 34 25.22 2.38 -5.18
N VAL A 35 26.19 1.55 -5.60
CA VAL A 35 26.64 0.38 -4.83
C VAL A 35 27.23 0.81 -3.48
N ARG A 36 28.03 1.89 -3.43
CA ARG A 36 28.55 2.42 -2.17
C ARG A 36 27.43 2.88 -1.25
N LYS A 37 26.51 3.71 -1.78
CA LYS A 37 25.32 4.19 -1.04
C LYS A 37 24.46 3.03 -0.51
N TYR A 38 24.38 1.94 -1.27
CA TYR A 38 23.69 0.73 -0.83
C TYR A 38 24.31 0.17 0.45
N PHE A 39 25.62 0.01 0.50
CA PHE A 39 26.33 -0.52 1.69
C PHE A 39 26.40 0.51 2.84
N GLU A 40 26.30 1.80 2.59
CA GLU A 40 26.17 2.83 3.60
C GLU A 40 24.80 2.87 4.28
N GLY A 41 23.87 2.02 3.87
CA GLY A 41 22.52 1.91 4.44
C GLY A 41 21.60 3.05 4.06
N SER A 42 21.71 3.52 2.82
CA SER A 42 20.80 4.52 2.24
C SER A 42 19.35 4.04 2.21
N LEU A 43 18.41 4.95 1.94
CA LEU A 43 16.99 4.63 1.75
C LEU A 43 16.77 3.60 0.63
N ILE A 44 17.65 3.56 -0.39
CA ILE A 44 17.63 2.56 -1.47
C ILE A 44 17.83 1.15 -0.91
N ALA A 45 18.73 1.00 0.09
CA ALA A 45 18.97 -0.28 0.71
C ALA A 45 17.88 -0.70 1.72
N ARG A 46 17.41 0.27 2.53
CA ARG A 46 16.49 -0.01 3.64
C ARG A 46 15.03 0.15 3.25
N GLY A 47 14.72 1.15 2.40
CA GLY A 47 13.35 1.56 2.11
C GLY A 47 12.69 2.29 3.28
N SER A 48 11.45 2.72 3.06
CA SER A 48 10.57 3.19 4.14
C SER A 48 10.08 1.99 4.95
N HIS A 49 9.78 2.19 6.23
CA HIS A 49 9.35 1.12 7.12
C HIS A 49 7.83 1.14 7.39
N LEU A 50 7.31 0.01 7.81
CA LEU A 50 5.93 -0.14 8.25
C LEU A 50 5.73 0.51 9.65
N PRO A 51 4.49 0.94 10.00
CA PRO A 51 4.21 1.55 11.30
C PRO A 51 4.51 0.62 12.49
N TRP A 52 4.47 -0.69 12.29
CA TRP A 52 4.75 -1.70 13.33
C TRP A 52 6.19 -2.19 13.32
N ASP A 53 6.99 -1.76 12.36
CA ASP A 53 8.41 -2.08 12.20
C ASP A 53 9.24 -0.80 12.22
N THR A 54 9.18 -0.10 13.34
CA THR A 54 9.77 1.25 13.52
C THR A 54 11.28 1.32 13.30
N HIS A 55 11.94 0.18 13.29
CA HIS A 55 13.38 0.09 13.03
C HIS A 55 13.72 -0.39 11.62
N GLY A 56 12.70 -0.72 10.79
CA GLY A 56 12.88 -1.26 9.45
C GLY A 56 13.67 -2.58 9.43
N LEU A 57 13.49 -3.40 10.46
CA LEU A 57 14.24 -4.65 10.63
C LEU A 57 13.64 -5.79 9.82
N PHE A 58 12.34 -5.71 9.53
CA PHE A 58 11.60 -6.81 8.89
C PHE A 58 11.25 -6.48 7.45
N VAL A 59 10.63 -5.32 7.20
CA VAL A 59 10.10 -4.95 5.89
C VAL A 59 10.63 -3.59 5.46
N GLY A 60 11.27 -3.56 4.28
CA GLY A 60 11.64 -2.33 3.60
C GLY A 60 10.75 -2.08 2.37
N LEU A 61 10.07 -0.94 2.34
CA LEU A 61 9.33 -0.47 1.16
C LEU A 61 10.28 0.39 0.32
N ARG A 62 11.04 -0.25 -0.56
CA ARG A 62 12.15 0.37 -1.31
C ARG A 62 11.65 1.10 -2.54
N PRO A 63 12.35 2.16 -2.98
CA PRO A 63 12.14 2.76 -4.30
C PRO A 63 12.25 1.70 -5.41
N SER A 64 11.52 1.91 -6.49
CA SER A 64 11.51 1.04 -7.69
C SER A 64 10.94 -0.37 -7.48
N GLU A 65 10.24 -0.61 -6.38
CA GLU A 65 9.62 -1.91 -6.09
C GLU A 65 8.09 -1.85 -6.21
N VAL A 66 7.51 -3.02 -6.50
CA VAL A 66 6.06 -3.24 -6.47
C VAL A 66 5.72 -4.23 -5.35
N SER A 67 4.83 -3.81 -4.46
CA SER A 67 4.27 -4.65 -3.38
C SER A 67 2.82 -4.99 -3.64
N VAL A 68 2.49 -6.29 -3.68
CA VAL A 68 1.10 -6.75 -3.67
C VAL A 68 0.60 -6.87 -2.23
N TRP A 69 -0.58 -6.27 -1.97
CA TRP A 69 -1.29 -6.36 -0.70
C TRP A 69 -2.56 -7.18 -0.89
N ALA A 70 -2.47 -8.45 -0.57
CA ALA A 70 -3.51 -9.43 -0.77
C ALA A 70 -4.36 -9.65 0.47
N GLY A 71 -5.54 -10.21 0.29
CA GLY A 71 -6.40 -10.63 1.39
C GLY A 71 -7.85 -10.82 0.96
N ILE A 72 -8.61 -11.56 1.75
CA ILE A 72 -10.03 -11.78 1.55
C ILE A 72 -10.79 -10.46 1.70
N ASN A 73 -11.93 -10.32 1.02
CA ASN A 73 -12.77 -9.12 1.16
C ASN A 73 -13.24 -8.95 2.62
N GLY A 74 -13.15 -7.70 3.13
CA GLY A 74 -13.52 -7.38 4.51
C GLY A 74 -12.44 -7.71 5.55
N HIS A 75 -11.23 -8.13 5.16
CA HIS A 75 -10.11 -8.36 6.08
C HIS A 75 -9.29 -7.11 6.42
N GLY A 76 -9.72 -5.93 5.95
CA GLY A 76 -9.13 -4.65 6.40
C GLY A 76 -7.93 -4.17 5.60
N LYS A 77 -7.69 -4.66 4.36
CA LYS A 77 -6.58 -4.25 3.49
C LYS A 77 -6.45 -2.73 3.37
N SER A 78 -7.51 -2.06 2.90
CA SER A 78 -7.50 -0.60 2.69
C SER A 78 -7.35 0.18 4.00
N LEU A 79 -7.86 -0.35 5.12
CA LEU A 79 -7.70 0.26 6.44
C LEU A 79 -6.24 0.19 6.92
N LEU A 80 -5.62 -0.97 6.77
CA LEU A 80 -4.22 -1.20 7.11
C LEU A 80 -3.30 -0.38 6.22
N LEU A 81 -3.56 -0.33 4.91
CA LEU A 81 -2.81 0.52 3.98
C LEU A 81 -2.94 2.01 4.28
N GLY A 82 -4.12 2.49 4.71
CA GLY A 82 -4.29 3.86 5.17
C GLY A 82 -3.34 4.20 6.32
N GLN A 83 -3.18 3.31 7.28
CA GLN A 83 -2.21 3.47 8.37
C GLN A 83 -0.76 3.42 7.88
N CYS A 84 -0.42 2.55 6.92
CA CYS A 84 0.89 2.55 6.28
C CYS A 84 1.19 3.88 5.60
N VAL A 85 0.23 4.44 4.85
CA VAL A 85 0.37 5.75 4.18
C VAL A 85 0.62 6.86 5.19
N LEU A 86 -0.08 6.89 6.34
CA LEU A 86 0.20 7.86 7.40
C LEU A 86 1.64 7.76 7.93
N SER A 87 2.13 6.53 8.11
CA SER A 87 3.53 6.31 8.51
C SER A 87 4.52 6.74 7.43
N LEU A 88 4.23 6.52 6.16
CA LEU A 88 5.05 6.99 5.04
C LEU A 88 5.13 8.51 4.99
N ILE A 89 4.01 9.21 5.18
CA ILE A 89 3.96 10.68 5.26
C ILE A 89 4.78 11.18 6.44
N GLN A 90 4.71 10.53 7.60
CA GLN A 90 5.53 10.87 8.78
C GLN A 90 7.04 10.70 8.50
N GLN A 91 7.40 9.79 7.61
CA GLN A 91 8.77 9.61 7.12
C GLN A 91 9.15 10.59 5.99
N GLY A 92 8.30 11.59 5.71
CA GLY A 92 8.52 12.62 4.70
C GLY A 92 8.23 12.19 3.26
N GLN A 93 7.56 11.04 3.06
CA GLN A 93 7.22 10.55 1.73
C GLN A 93 5.95 11.22 1.19
N LYS A 94 5.90 11.45 -0.11
CA LYS A 94 4.69 11.88 -0.81
C LYS A 94 3.93 10.67 -1.34
N CYS A 95 2.65 10.60 -1.04
CA CYS A 95 1.80 9.46 -1.32
C CYS A 95 0.60 9.85 -2.18
N LEU A 96 0.22 8.99 -3.12
CA LEU A 96 -1.05 9.05 -3.84
C LEU A 96 -1.89 7.80 -3.51
N ILE A 97 -3.18 7.98 -3.24
CA ILE A 97 -4.14 6.88 -3.10
C ILE A 97 -5.13 6.95 -4.26
N ALA A 98 -5.13 5.94 -5.12
CA ALA A 98 -6.10 5.67 -6.16
C ALA A 98 -7.04 4.54 -5.67
N SER A 99 -8.12 4.92 -4.98
CA SER A 99 -9.14 3.97 -4.50
C SER A 99 -10.38 4.03 -5.38
N PHE A 100 -10.68 2.94 -6.05
CA PHE A 100 -11.82 2.81 -6.97
C PHE A 100 -13.08 2.24 -6.31
N GLU A 101 -12.96 1.80 -5.05
CA GLU A 101 -14.05 1.20 -4.28
C GLU A 101 -14.59 2.15 -3.20
N MET A 102 -13.79 3.10 -2.77
CA MET A 102 -14.11 3.98 -1.65
C MET A 102 -13.92 5.45 -2.03
N ARG A 103 -14.91 6.26 -1.72
CA ARG A 103 -14.85 7.70 -1.97
C ARG A 103 -13.71 8.38 -1.22
N PRO A 104 -13.08 9.43 -1.77
CA PRO A 104 -11.98 10.15 -1.14
C PRO A 104 -12.29 10.63 0.27
N GLU A 105 -13.49 11.19 0.50
CA GLU A 105 -13.89 11.69 1.81
C GLU A 105 -13.99 10.60 2.87
N ILE A 106 -14.38 9.38 2.49
CA ILE A 106 -14.41 8.22 3.40
C ILE A 106 -13.01 7.74 3.73
N THR A 107 -12.13 7.73 2.73
CA THR A 107 -10.70 7.43 2.93
C THR A 107 -10.07 8.42 3.89
N LEU A 108 -10.27 9.73 3.66
CA LEU A 108 -9.76 10.80 4.53
C LEU A 108 -10.34 10.73 5.93
N ALA A 109 -11.65 10.47 6.09
CA ALA A 109 -12.28 10.33 7.41
C ALA A 109 -11.67 9.19 8.23
N ARG A 110 -11.36 8.04 7.60
CA ARG A 110 -10.64 6.92 8.26
C ARG A 110 -9.22 7.32 8.64
N MET A 111 -8.49 7.94 7.73
CA MET A 111 -7.13 8.41 7.99
C MET A 111 -7.08 9.49 9.08
N ALA A 112 -8.05 10.39 9.14
CA ALA A 112 -8.19 11.37 10.22
C ALA A 112 -8.39 10.71 11.58
N ARG A 113 -9.22 9.67 11.68
CA ARG A 113 -9.35 8.86 12.91
C ARG A 113 -8.03 8.20 13.29
N GLN A 114 -7.38 7.58 12.33
CA GLN A 114 -6.09 6.93 12.55
C GLN A 114 -5.02 7.93 12.98
N SER A 115 -4.96 9.11 12.37
CA SER A 115 -3.91 10.09 12.67
C SER A 115 -4.10 10.80 14.02
N THR A 116 -5.35 11.01 14.44
CA THR A 116 -5.68 11.69 15.69
C THR A 116 -5.83 10.75 16.89
N GLY A 117 -6.02 9.45 16.64
CA GLY A 117 -6.37 8.47 17.67
C GLY A 117 -7.80 8.63 18.22
N MET A 118 -8.65 9.43 17.58
CA MET A 118 -9.97 9.78 18.10
C MET A 118 -11.09 9.09 17.28
N ARG A 119 -12.10 8.53 17.97
CA ARG A 119 -13.28 7.99 17.32
C ARG A 119 -14.03 9.06 16.52
N ILE A 120 -14.11 10.26 17.06
CA ILE A 120 -14.69 11.45 16.42
C ILE A 120 -13.65 12.55 16.55
N PRO A 121 -12.86 12.84 15.50
CA PRO A 121 -11.91 13.94 15.51
C PRO A 121 -12.61 15.30 15.73
N THR A 122 -12.00 16.17 16.50
CA THR A 122 -12.49 17.53 16.71
C THR A 122 -12.22 18.41 15.47
N PRO A 123 -12.95 19.52 15.26
CA PRO A 123 -12.64 20.44 14.17
C PRO A 123 -11.18 20.90 14.18
N LEU A 124 -10.63 21.22 15.34
CA LEU A 124 -9.22 21.61 15.47
C LEU A 124 -8.27 20.51 15.04
N SER A 125 -8.54 19.25 15.43
CA SER A 125 -7.70 18.12 15.03
C SER A 125 -7.80 17.82 13.54
N LEU A 126 -8.95 18.08 12.90
CA LEU A 126 -9.10 17.99 11.45
C LEU A 126 -8.29 19.09 10.74
N ASP A 127 -8.32 20.34 11.24
CA ASP A 127 -7.49 21.44 10.70
C ASP A 127 -5.99 21.12 10.79
N ILE A 128 -5.57 20.49 11.89
CA ILE A 128 -4.17 20.03 12.06
C ILE A 128 -3.85 18.92 11.06
N PHE A 129 -4.74 17.93 10.93
CA PHE A 129 -4.57 16.85 9.96
C PHE A 129 -4.46 17.38 8.53
N ASP A 130 -5.31 18.33 8.15
CA ASP A 130 -5.27 18.93 6.81
C ASP A 130 -3.97 19.68 6.53
N LYS A 131 -3.44 20.40 7.51
CA LYS A 131 -2.14 21.07 7.39
C LYS A 131 -0.99 20.10 7.34
N TRP A 132 -1.03 19.05 8.16
CA TRP A 132 0.03 18.05 8.26
C TRP A 132 0.19 17.22 6.97
N LYS A 133 -0.93 16.81 6.34
CA LYS A 133 -0.89 16.03 5.10
C LYS A 133 -0.70 16.86 3.83
N LYS A 134 -0.75 18.20 3.95
CA LYS A 134 -0.59 19.10 2.81
C LYS A 134 0.71 18.81 2.08
N ASP A 135 0.66 18.77 0.76
CA ASP A 135 1.78 18.49 -0.14
C ASP A 135 2.40 17.07 -0.01
N HIS A 136 1.83 16.20 0.86
CA HIS A 136 2.29 14.82 1.04
C HIS A 136 1.24 13.76 0.71
N LEU A 137 -0.05 14.10 0.71
CA LEU A 137 -1.13 13.18 0.40
C LEU A 137 -1.96 13.70 -0.76
N TYR A 138 -2.06 12.89 -1.80
CA TYR A 138 -2.90 13.10 -2.96
C TYR A 138 -3.91 11.96 -3.08
N LEU A 139 -5.10 12.24 -3.61
CA LEU A 139 -6.13 11.24 -3.87
C LEU A 139 -6.60 11.38 -5.32
N LEU A 140 -6.75 10.24 -5.99
CA LEU A 140 -7.40 10.18 -7.28
C LEU A 140 -8.92 10.09 -7.05
N ASP A 141 -9.68 11.10 -7.50
CA ASP A 141 -11.14 11.09 -7.43
C ASP A 141 -11.72 10.43 -8.67
N HIS A 142 -11.73 9.11 -8.64
CA HIS A 142 -12.34 8.30 -9.69
C HIS A 142 -13.01 7.08 -9.08
N HIS A 143 -14.25 6.80 -9.50
CA HIS A 143 -15.03 5.66 -9.04
C HIS A 143 -15.30 4.67 -10.17
N GLY A 144 -15.22 3.39 -9.84
CA GLY A 144 -15.53 2.33 -10.76
C GLY A 144 -14.29 1.74 -11.42
N MET A 145 -14.39 1.39 -12.69
CA MET A 145 -13.26 0.85 -13.45
C MET A 145 -12.49 1.98 -14.12
N ILE A 146 -11.20 1.83 -14.20
CA ILE A 146 -10.30 2.70 -14.97
C ILE A 146 -9.58 1.85 -16.01
N ASP A 147 -9.27 2.41 -17.15
CA ASP A 147 -8.45 1.71 -18.13
C ASP A 147 -7.01 1.53 -17.63
N ALA A 148 -6.40 0.39 -17.93
CA ALA A 148 -5.04 0.09 -17.52
C ALA A 148 -4.06 1.17 -17.96
N GLU A 149 -4.15 1.64 -19.20
CA GLU A 149 -3.26 2.68 -19.75
C GLU A 149 -3.45 4.02 -19.05
N GLN A 150 -4.70 4.40 -18.74
CA GLN A 150 -4.99 5.61 -17.97
C GLN A 150 -4.38 5.51 -16.55
N MET A 151 -4.49 4.37 -15.86
CA MET A 151 -3.86 4.21 -14.54
C MET A 151 -2.33 4.31 -14.63
N LEU A 152 -1.72 3.75 -15.67
CA LEU A 152 -0.28 3.87 -15.92
C LEU A 152 0.13 5.32 -16.17
N ALA A 153 -0.68 6.10 -16.91
CA ALA A 153 -0.45 7.52 -17.12
C ALA A 153 -0.59 8.32 -15.80
N VAL A 154 -1.58 8.00 -14.94
CA VAL A 154 -1.67 8.57 -13.58
C VAL A 154 -0.39 8.33 -12.79
N CYS A 155 0.17 7.13 -12.83
CA CYS A 155 1.43 6.82 -12.13
C CYS A 155 2.57 7.72 -12.62
N ARG A 156 2.72 7.88 -13.95
CA ARG A 156 3.77 8.73 -14.53
C ARG A 156 3.59 10.20 -14.16
N TYR A 157 2.37 10.72 -14.30
CA TYR A 157 2.02 12.08 -13.90
C TYR A 157 2.34 12.33 -12.41
N ALA A 158 1.88 11.45 -11.54
CA ALA A 158 2.08 11.57 -10.10
C ALA A 158 3.58 11.63 -9.73
N SER A 159 4.41 10.87 -10.43
CA SER A 159 5.86 10.92 -10.26
C SER A 159 6.47 12.21 -10.79
N ALA A 160 6.15 12.58 -12.04
CA ALA A 160 6.80 13.67 -12.74
C ALA A 160 6.40 15.04 -12.19
N GLU A 161 5.09 15.27 -11.97
CA GLU A 161 4.55 16.57 -11.61
C GLU A 161 4.38 16.78 -10.11
N LEU A 162 4.00 15.72 -9.38
CA LEU A 162 3.73 15.84 -7.94
C LEU A 162 4.91 15.35 -7.08
N GLY A 163 5.86 14.63 -7.67
CA GLY A 163 6.98 14.03 -6.96
C GLY A 163 6.54 12.94 -5.99
N VAL A 164 5.47 12.22 -6.31
CA VAL A 164 4.95 11.10 -5.50
C VAL A 164 5.97 9.96 -5.49
N GLN A 165 6.24 9.45 -4.29
CA GLN A 165 7.20 8.37 -4.06
C GLN A 165 6.51 7.04 -3.76
N HIS A 166 5.27 7.09 -3.24
CA HIS A 166 4.46 5.90 -2.97
C HIS A 166 3.06 6.06 -3.56
N ILE A 167 2.62 5.09 -4.36
CA ILE A 167 1.25 5.08 -4.92
C ILE A 167 0.51 3.81 -4.48
N VAL A 168 -0.71 3.98 -3.97
CA VAL A 168 -1.63 2.89 -3.63
C VAL A 168 -2.68 2.77 -4.73
N ILE A 169 -2.81 1.58 -5.34
CA ILE A 169 -3.82 1.25 -6.35
C ILE A 169 -4.78 0.22 -5.73
N ASP A 170 -5.99 0.62 -5.38
CA ASP A 170 -7.00 -0.22 -4.72
C ASP A 170 -8.26 -0.31 -5.59
N SER A 171 -8.36 -1.33 -6.45
CA SER A 171 -7.61 -2.57 -6.55
C SER A 171 -7.25 -2.92 -8.01
N LEU A 172 -6.36 -3.91 -8.20
CA LEU A 172 -6.00 -4.47 -9.52
C LEU A 172 -7.25 -4.78 -10.38
N MET A 173 -8.30 -5.35 -9.77
CA MET A 173 -9.53 -5.75 -10.48
C MET A 173 -10.31 -4.57 -11.08
N LYS A 174 -10.01 -3.35 -10.69
CA LYS A 174 -10.61 -2.14 -11.25
C LYS A 174 -9.86 -1.59 -12.46
N CYS A 175 -8.62 -2.08 -12.68
CA CYS A 175 -7.75 -1.65 -13.77
C CYS A 175 -7.68 -2.67 -14.93
N VAL A 176 -8.43 -3.78 -14.86
CA VAL A 176 -8.44 -4.86 -15.86
C VAL A 176 -9.86 -5.31 -16.17
N LYS A 177 -10.06 -5.99 -17.30
CA LYS A 177 -11.40 -6.34 -17.81
C LYS A 177 -12.19 -7.33 -16.93
N GLY A 178 -11.52 -8.01 -16.00
CA GLY A 178 -12.19 -8.92 -15.07
C GLY A 178 -11.28 -9.95 -14.41
N GLU A 179 -11.87 -10.80 -13.57
CA GLU A 179 -11.14 -11.84 -12.82
C GLU A 179 -10.52 -12.91 -13.73
N ASP A 180 -11.13 -13.17 -14.89
CA ASP A 180 -10.68 -14.18 -15.86
C ASP A 180 -9.71 -13.62 -16.93
N ASP A 181 -9.44 -12.31 -16.89
CA ASP A 181 -8.47 -11.67 -17.79
C ASP A 181 -7.03 -11.82 -17.26
N PHE A 182 -6.56 -13.07 -17.22
CA PHE A 182 -5.22 -13.39 -16.69
C PHE A 182 -4.08 -12.72 -17.46
N ASN A 183 -4.25 -12.53 -18.77
CA ASN A 183 -3.25 -11.86 -19.60
C ASN A 183 -3.22 -10.36 -19.29
N GLY A 184 -4.37 -9.68 -19.26
CA GLY A 184 -4.47 -8.28 -18.91
C GLY A 184 -3.93 -7.99 -17.50
N GLN A 185 -4.20 -8.84 -16.52
CA GLN A 185 -3.64 -8.74 -15.19
C GLN A 185 -2.11 -8.83 -15.21
N LYS A 186 -1.56 -9.81 -15.94
CA LYS A 186 -0.12 -10.01 -16.07
C LYS A 186 0.55 -8.82 -16.76
N ASP A 187 -0.02 -8.35 -17.85
CA ASP A 187 0.54 -7.25 -18.65
C ASP A 187 0.50 -5.94 -17.86
N PHE A 188 -0.59 -5.66 -17.14
CA PHE A 188 -0.70 -4.49 -16.28
C PHE A 188 0.31 -4.51 -15.14
N VAL A 189 0.47 -5.64 -14.43
CA VAL A 189 1.47 -5.77 -13.36
C VAL A 189 2.89 -5.61 -13.91
N ASN A 190 3.19 -6.17 -15.08
CA ASN A 190 4.48 -5.97 -15.77
C ASN A 190 4.74 -4.50 -16.07
N ALA A 191 3.73 -3.77 -16.57
CA ALA A 191 3.84 -2.35 -16.86
C ALA A 191 4.04 -1.53 -15.56
N LEU A 192 3.36 -1.88 -14.47
CA LEU A 192 3.59 -1.25 -13.16
C LEU A 192 5.02 -1.48 -12.65
N CYS A 193 5.57 -2.70 -12.80
CA CYS A 193 6.97 -2.98 -12.45
C CYS A 193 7.94 -2.12 -13.27
N SER A 194 7.68 -1.94 -14.56
CA SER A 194 8.49 -1.07 -15.42
C SER A 194 8.41 0.39 -14.98
N ILE A 195 7.21 0.91 -14.68
CA ILE A 195 7.02 2.28 -14.19
C ILE A 195 7.72 2.48 -12.84
N ALA A 196 7.62 1.53 -11.91
CA ALA A 196 8.31 1.61 -10.64
C ALA A 196 9.82 1.76 -10.83
N GLN A 197 10.42 0.99 -11.75
CA GLN A 197 11.83 1.06 -12.08
C GLN A 197 12.22 2.38 -12.77
N ASP A 198 11.39 2.87 -13.69
CA ASP A 198 11.66 4.09 -14.45
C ASP A 198 11.52 5.36 -13.60
N THR A 199 10.58 5.38 -12.68
CA THR A 199 10.24 6.56 -11.85
C THR A 199 10.89 6.57 -10.48
N GLY A 200 11.35 5.43 -9.99
CA GLY A 200 11.81 5.27 -8.60
C GLY A 200 10.67 5.18 -7.57
N MET A 201 9.41 5.20 -7.99
CA MET A 201 8.27 5.05 -7.06
C MET A 201 8.20 3.63 -6.49
N HIS A 202 7.63 3.53 -5.29
CA HIS A 202 7.13 2.28 -4.74
C HIS A 202 5.62 2.16 -5.01
N ILE A 203 5.19 1.07 -5.65
CA ILE A 203 3.78 0.85 -6.01
C ILE A 203 3.17 -0.19 -5.07
N HIS A 204 2.09 0.19 -4.37
CA HIS A 204 1.29 -0.69 -3.52
C HIS A 204 0.04 -1.11 -4.28
N LEU A 205 -0.01 -2.34 -4.76
CA LEU A 205 -1.11 -2.89 -5.52
C LEU A 205 -1.99 -3.77 -4.64
N VAL A 206 -3.23 -3.34 -4.41
CA VAL A 206 -4.21 -4.14 -3.66
C VAL A 206 -4.78 -5.23 -4.57
N HIS A 207 -4.81 -6.45 -4.06
CA HIS A 207 -5.33 -7.61 -4.77
C HIS A 207 -6.23 -8.47 -3.89
N HIS A 208 -7.18 -9.15 -4.50
CA HIS A 208 -8.09 -10.05 -3.80
C HIS A 208 -7.55 -11.47 -3.75
N MET A 209 -7.88 -12.18 -2.69
CA MET A 209 -7.61 -13.61 -2.57
C MET A 209 -8.86 -14.44 -2.86
N ARG A 210 -8.67 -15.67 -3.28
CA ARG A 210 -9.74 -16.65 -3.35
C ARG A 210 -10.28 -16.90 -1.94
N LYS A 211 -11.60 -17.03 -1.80
CA LYS A 211 -12.16 -17.48 -0.55
C LYS A 211 -11.73 -18.94 -0.37
N GLY A 212 -10.95 -19.21 0.66
CA GLY A 212 -10.66 -20.58 1.08
C GLY A 212 -11.93 -21.30 1.56
N SER A 213 -11.88 -22.60 1.64
CA SER A 213 -12.96 -23.42 2.19
C SER A 213 -13.19 -23.18 3.70
N ASP A 214 -12.22 -22.61 4.37
CA ASP A 214 -12.29 -22.27 5.80
C ASP A 214 -11.65 -20.89 6.04
N GLU A 215 -12.42 -19.94 6.60
CA GLU A 215 -11.93 -18.60 6.99
C GLU A 215 -10.93 -18.64 8.14
N LYS A 216 -10.79 -19.76 8.83
CA LYS A 216 -9.79 -19.99 9.90
C LYS A 216 -8.41 -20.34 9.34
N HIS A 217 -8.34 -20.78 8.09
CA HIS A 217 -7.08 -21.11 7.46
C HIS A 217 -6.32 -19.82 7.11
N LEU A 218 -5.04 -19.74 7.54
CA LEU A 218 -4.16 -18.64 7.17
C LEU A 218 -3.78 -18.80 5.69
N PRO A 219 -4.14 -17.82 4.84
CA PRO A 219 -3.84 -17.91 3.41
C PRO A 219 -2.36 -17.70 3.14
N GLY A 220 -1.87 -18.28 2.03
CA GLY A 220 -0.52 -18.08 1.50
C GLY A 220 -0.53 -17.48 0.09
N LYS A 221 0.65 -17.27 -0.49
CA LYS A 221 0.81 -16.65 -1.84
C LYS A 221 0.10 -17.42 -2.96
N PHE A 222 -0.15 -18.72 -2.79
CA PHE A 222 -0.85 -19.55 -3.77
C PHE A 222 -2.37 -19.33 -3.79
N ASP A 223 -2.92 -18.64 -2.78
CA ASP A 223 -4.34 -18.31 -2.67
C ASP A 223 -4.70 -16.99 -3.37
N LEU A 224 -3.74 -16.33 -4.03
CA LEU A 224 -4.00 -15.13 -4.82
C LEU A 224 -4.99 -15.45 -5.95
N LYS A 225 -5.99 -14.58 -6.14
CA LYS A 225 -6.90 -14.67 -7.28
C LYS A 225 -6.15 -14.37 -8.58
N GLY A 226 -6.59 -14.99 -9.68
CA GLY A 226 -6.05 -14.70 -11.00
C GLY A 226 -4.78 -15.46 -11.34
N SER A 227 -3.85 -14.82 -12.03
CA SER A 227 -2.61 -15.44 -12.50
C SER A 227 -1.62 -15.66 -11.36
N GLY A 228 -1.17 -16.89 -11.15
CA GLY A 228 -0.06 -17.21 -10.25
C GLY A 228 1.24 -16.46 -10.60
N SER A 229 1.35 -15.98 -11.84
CA SER A 229 2.49 -15.19 -12.30
C SER A 229 2.58 -13.79 -11.67
N ILE A 230 1.52 -13.28 -11.03
CA ILE A 230 1.55 -11.97 -10.37
C ILE A 230 2.58 -11.97 -9.22
N SER A 231 2.54 -13.01 -8.38
CA SER A 231 3.49 -13.13 -7.26
C SER A 231 4.94 -13.26 -7.73
N ASP A 232 5.17 -13.81 -8.93
CA ASP A 232 6.51 -13.97 -9.49
C ASP A 232 7.10 -12.65 -9.99
N GLN A 233 6.26 -11.78 -10.55
CA GLN A 233 6.67 -10.51 -11.15
C GLN A 233 7.01 -9.43 -10.11
N VAL A 234 6.21 -9.31 -9.07
CA VAL A 234 6.36 -8.27 -8.04
C VAL A 234 7.52 -8.53 -7.09
N ASP A 235 7.96 -7.50 -6.38
CA ASP A 235 9.08 -7.59 -5.46
C ASP A 235 8.65 -8.10 -4.09
N ASN A 236 7.49 -7.65 -3.61
CA ASN A 236 6.99 -8.02 -2.28
C ASN A 236 5.55 -8.54 -2.37
N VAL A 237 5.23 -9.52 -1.52
CA VAL A 237 3.87 -10.06 -1.36
C VAL A 237 3.50 -10.04 0.11
N PHE A 238 2.53 -9.21 0.44
CA PHE A 238 1.94 -9.09 1.78
C PHE A 238 0.51 -9.60 1.78
N ILE A 239 0.13 -10.35 2.83
CA ILE A 239 -1.23 -10.83 3.02
C ILE A 239 -1.78 -10.25 4.31
N VAL A 240 -2.94 -9.60 4.21
CA VAL A 240 -3.70 -9.09 5.36
C VAL A 240 -4.77 -10.12 5.72
N TRP A 241 -4.63 -10.72 6.88
CA TRP A 241 -5.60 -11.67 7.42
C TRP A 241 -6.17 -11.18 8.74
N ARG A 242 -7.50 -11.17 8.84
CA ARG A 242 -8.22 -10.80 10.07
C ARG A 242 -8.78 -12.04 10.74
N ASN A 243 -8.58 -12.16 12.04
CA ASN A 243 -9.17 -13.22 12.87
C ASN A 243 -10.66 -12.95 13.11
N LYS A 244 -11.49 -13.35 12.14
CA LYS A 244 -12.94 -13.20 12.26
C LYS A 244 -13.53 -14.08 13.36
N GLY A 245 -12.92 -15.25 13.65
CA GLY A 245 -13.35 -16.14 14.74
C GLY A 245 -13.30 -15.41 16.09
N LYS A 246 -12.18 -14.74 16.38
CA LYS A 246 -12.04 -13.92 17.59
C LYS A 246 -13.07 -12.77 17.63
N ALA A 247 -13.35 -12.14 16.49
CA ALA A 247 -14.34 -11.07 16.42
C ALA A 247 -15.78 -11.57 16.72
N VAL A 248 -16.14 -12.75 16.22
CA VAL A 248 -17.43 -13.39 16.49
C VAL A 248 -17.53 -13.78 17.97
N GLU A 249 -16.50 -14.42 18.51
CA GLU A 249 -16.46 -14.80 19.92
C GLU A 249 -16.67 -13.60 20.86
N ARG A 250 -15.99 -12.47 20.55
CA ARG A 250 -16.17 -11.21 21.30
C ARG A 250 -17.61 -10.69 21.25
N GLN A 251 -18.28 -10.83 20.11
CA GLN A 251 -19.68 -10.42 19.97
C GLN A 251 -20.65 -11.32 20.71
N GLU A 252 -20.39 -12.63 20.74
CA GLU A 252 -21.29 -13.62 21.34
C GLU A 252 -21.12 -13.73 22.85
N THR A 253 -19.88 -13.67 23.34
CA THR A 253 -19.54 -13.92 24.75
C THR A 253 -19.23 -12.65 25.55
N GLY A 254 -18.96 -11.54 24.86
CA GLY A 254 -18.46 -10.31 25.48
C GLY A 254 -16.99 -10.37 25.92
N ALA A 255 -16.34 -11.52 25.76
CA ALA A 255 -14.95 -11.75 26.16
C ALA A 255 -14.20 -12.50 25.05
N THR A 256 -12.89 -12.30 24.98
CA THR A 256 -12.00 -13.06 24.08
C THR A 256 -10.63 -13.20 24.74
N ASP A 257 -9.83 -14.14 24.26
CA ASP A 257 -8.43 -14.21 24.62
C ASP A 257 -7.66 -13.04 23.97
N GLU A 258 -7.34 -12.04 24.77
CA GLU A 258 -6.62 -10.84 24.31
C GLU A 258 -5.17 -11.14 23.90
N THR A 259 -4.59 -12.28 24.30
CA THR A 259 -3.25 -12.69 23.86
C THR A 259 -3.21 -13.11 22.40
N VAL A 260 -4.36 -13.52 21.85
CA VAL A 260 -4.49 -13.87 20.44
C VAL A 260 -4.63 -12.60 19.60
N ALA A 261 -3.83 -12.45 18.57
CA ALA A 261 -3.88 -11.30 17.67
C ALA A 261 -5.23 -11.18 16.92
N ASP A 262 -5.68 -9.94 16.68
CA ASP A 262 -6.89 -9.64 15.90
C ASP A 262 -6.67 -9.76 14.39
N ALA A 263 -5.42 -9.60 13.95
CA ALA A 263 -5.03 -9.72 12.56
C ALA A 263 -3.55 -10.14 12.43
N PHE A 264 -3.16 -10.54 11.23
CA PHE A 264 -1.77 -10.74 10.87
C PHE A 264 -1.46 -10.01 9.57
N LEU A 265 -0.33 -9.33 9.52
CA LEU A 265 0.36 -8.99 8.29
C LEU A 265 1.39 -10.08 8.01
N ILE A 266 1.18 -10.81 6.93
CA ILE A 266 2.04 -11.92 6.52
C ILE A 266 2.88 -11.46 5.35
N CYS A 267 4.20 -11.56 5.46
CA CYS A 267 5.14 -11.36 4.37
C CYS A 267 5.49 -12.71 3.76
N GLU A 268 5.00 -12.96 2.55
CA GLU A 268 5.21 -14.21 1.81
C GLU A 268 6.37 -14.11 0.80
N LYS A 269 6.82 -12.89 0.53
CA LYS A 269 7.94 -12.61 -0.38
C LYS A 269 8.51 -11.23 -0.14
N GLN A 270 9.82 -11.12 -0.11
CA GLN A 270 10.61 -9.91 -0.29
C GLN A 270 11.80 -10.23 -1.19
N ARG A 271 11.84 -9.67 -2.42
CA ARG A 271 12.95 -9.94 -3.36
C ARG A 271 14.29 -9.42 -2.85
N ASN A 272 14.26 -8.23 -2.24
CA ASN A 272 15.45 -7.53 -1.75
C ASN A 272 15.53 -7.45 -0.22
N GLY A 273 14.73 -8.25 0.49
CA GLY A 273 14.72 -8.38 1.94
C GLY A 273 14.97 -9.82 2.35
N GLU A 274 15.44 -10.01 3.58
CA GLU A 274 15.75 -11.33 4.12
C GLU A 274 14.63 -11.93 4.97
N TRP A 275 13.65 -11.10 5.38
CA TRP A 275 12.61 -11.54 6.30
C TRP A 275 11.33 -11.94 5.55
N GLU A 276 10.88 -13.15 5.81
CA GLU A 276 9.54 -13.65 5.50
C GLU A 276 8.93 -14.17 6.80
N GLY A 277 7.66 -13.81 7.08
CA GLY A 277 7.05 -14.17 8.35
C GLY A 277 5.73 -13.48 8.60
N ARG A 278 5.33 -13.43 9.89
CA ARG A 278 4.03 -12.90 10.32
C ARG A 278 4.21 -11.87 11.42
N MET A 279 3.60 -10.71 11.22
CA MET A 279 3.47 -9.68 12.26
C MET A 279 2.09 -9.80 12.89
N PRO A 280 1.98 -10.14 14.17
CA PRO A 280 0.70 -10.10 14.87
C PRO A 280 0.28 -8.65 15.08
N LEU A 281 -1.02 -8.38 14.92
CA LEU A 281 -1.59 -7.06 15.02
C LEU A 281 -2.85 -7.08 15.90
N TRP A 282 -2.98 -6.12 16.80
CA TRP A 282 -4.16 -5.90 17.63
C TRP A 282 -4.89 -4.66 17.16
N PHE A 283 -6.20 -4.71 17.08
CA PHE A 283 -7.03 -3.66 16.55
C PHE A 283 -7.60 -2.76 17.64
N GLU A 284 -7.28 -1.48 17.60
CA GLU A 284 -7.85 -0.46 18.45
C GLU A 284 -9.04 0.23 17.74
N GLY A 285 -10.24 0.07 18.32
CA GLY A 285 -11.51 0.39 17.66
C GLY A 285 -11.80 1.88 17.53
N ASP A 286 -11.37 2.69 18.49
CA ASP A 286 -11.68 4.13 18.49
C ASP A 286 -10.83 4.88 17.45
N SER A 287 -9.55 4.61 17.38
CA SER A 287 -8.66 5.18 16.37
C SER A 287 -8.72 4.46 15.02
N GLN A 288 -9.23 3.22 14.99
CA GLN A 288 -9.11 2.31 13.85
C GLN A 288 -7.66 2.00 13.45
N GLN A 289 -6.75 2.03 14.39
CA GLN A 289 -5.38 1.61 14.19
C GLN A 289 -5.17 0.13 14.51
N TYR A 290 -4.19 -0.45 13.85
CA TYR A 290 -3.54 -1.67 14.31
C TYR A 290 -2.31 -1.30 15.13
N VAL A 291 -2.04 -2.05 16.20
CA VAL A 291 -0.83 -1.94 17.01
C VAL A 291 -0.08 -3.26 16.98
N GLY A 292 1.25 -3.21 16.99
CA GLY A 292 2.13 -4.39 16.84
C GLY A 292 2.29 -5.24 18.10
N GLU A 293 1.76 -4.78 19.22
CA GLU A 293 1.87 -5.45 20.51
C GLU A 293 0.53 -5.47 21.23
N MET A 294 0.29 -6.50 22.01
CA MET A 294 -0.87 -6.57 22.90
C MET A 294 -0.83 -5.38 23.88
N HIS A 295 -1.93 -4.63 23.97
CA HIS A 295 -2.01 -3.37 24.73
C HIS A 295 -1.00 -2.29 24.28
N GLY A 296 -0.48 -2.42 23.07
CA GLY A 296 0.40 -1.42 22.47
C GLY A 296 -0.26 -0.04 22.37
N ARG A 297 0.56 1.01 22.39
CA ARG A 297 0.05 2.38 22.22
C ARG A 297 -0.22 2.66 20.75
N ILE A 298 -1.31 3.38 20.51
CA ILE A 298 -1.58 3.94 19.18
C ILE A 298 -0.49 4.94 18.80
N GLN A 299 -0.21 5.05 17.51
CA GLN A 299 0.67 6.09 16.99
C GLN A 299 -0.09 7.42 16.85
N LEU A 300 0.54 8.50 17.28
CA LEU A 300 0.08 9.86 17.04
C LEU A 300 0.90 10.44 15.89
N TYR A 301 0.28 10.61 14.72
CA TYR A 301 0.96 11.04 13.50
C TYR A 301 1.08 12.56 13.38
N LEU A 302 0.28 13.32 14.14
CA LEU A 302 0.17 14.78 14.03
C LEU A 302 1.14 15.55 14.96
N GLN A 303 2.26 14.96 15.31
CA GLN A 303 3.27 15.60 16.17
C GLN A 303 4.37 16.25 15.37
#